data_9a3d3fcb96a91d734c36e84a9024649d
#
_entry.id   9a3d3fcb96a91d734c36e84a9024649d
#
_cell.length_a   1.000
_cell.length_b   1.000
_cell.length_c   1.000
_cell.angle_alpha   90.00
_cell.angle_beta   90.00
_cell.angle_gamma   90.00
#
_symmetry.space_group_name_H-M   'P 1'
#
loop_
_entity.id
_entity.type
_entity.pdbx_description
1 polymer ?
#
loop_
_entity_poly.entity_id
_entity_poly.type
_entity_poly.pdbx_seq_one_letter_code
_entity_poly.pdbx_strand_id
1 'polypeptide(L)'
;MNSWLDGSDLIELAPGSAQTATDRLPVIAPVIPQNTAPRRISIFGLGYVGAVSAACFSRTGHTVIGLDTNDIKRQCFREGKPPVVEAGLDDFMQQGVRSGRLTATDDVNQAIRDTDISLICVGTPSRDNGSINIDTVCSVIAEIGRALREKQGDHLVIVRSTMIPGSMRNTIIPILERESGRRCGEGLSVAYNPE
;
A
#
# COMPACT_ATOMS: atom_id res chain seq x y z
N MET A 1 -21.03 3.64 50.52
CA MET A 1 -20.01 3.83 51.55
C MET A 1 -18.68 3.51 50.88
N ASN A 2 -18.06 4.56 50.34
CA ASN A 2 -16.85 4.51 49.53
C ASN A 2 -15.64 4.49 50.46
N SER A 3 -14.81 3.51 50.34
CA SER A 3 -13.47 3.50 50.95
C SER A 3 -12.42 3.10 49.90
N TRP A 4 -12.06 4.05 49.09
CA TRP A 4 -10.86 4.01 48.26
C TRP A 4 -10.15 5.34 48.51
N LEU A 5 -9.19 5.42 49.41
CA LEU A 5 -8.08 6.35 49.51
C LEU A 5 -7.57 6.33 50.97
N ASP A 6 -6.68 5.43 51.27
CA ASP A 6 -5.75 5.66 52.38
C ASP A 6 -4.35 5.75 51.79
N GLY A 7 -3.86 6.98 51.80
CA GLY A 7 -2.58 7.36 51.28
C GLY A 7 -1.54 7.34 52.38
N SER A 8 -0.78 6.27 52.46
CA SER A 8 0.42 6.23 53.28
C SER A 8 1.44 5.19 52.82
N ASP A 9 1.98 5.41 51.61
CA ASP A 9 3.27 4.86 51.22
C ASP A 9 4.01 5.86 50.32
N LEU A 10 4.47 6.93 50.94
CA LEU A 10 5.50 7.79 50.35
C LEU A 10 6.84 7.05 50.43
N ILE A 11 7.24 6.46 49.31
CA ILE A 11 8.62 5.97 49.15
C ILE A 11 9.52 7.20 49.04
N GLU A 12 10.30 7.44 50.07
CA GLU A 12 11.35 8.45 50.15
C GLU A 12 12.45 8.09 49.16
N LEU A 13 12.49 8.78 48.01
CA LEU A 13 13.58 8.65 47.04
C LEU A 13 14.80 9.39 47.53
N ALA A 14 15.83 8.65 47.93
CA ALA A 14 17.15 9.18 48.22
C ALA A 14 17.73 9.94 46.99
N PRO A 15 18.48 11.03 47.19
CA PRO A 15 19.11 11.76 46.10
C PRO A 15 20.37 10.99 45.65
N GLY A 16 20.21 10.17 44.61
CA GLY A 16 21.30 9.46 43.94
C GLY A 16 21.50 9.98 42.53
N SER A 17 22.59 10.73 42.34
CA SER A 17 23.33 11.00 41.08
C SER A 17 22.56 10.90 39.77
N ALA A 18 22.27 12.07 39.20
CA ALA A 18 21.86 12.23 37.81
C ALA A 18 22.96 11.70 36.87
N GLN A 19 22.88 10.44 36.49
CA GLN A 19 23.48 9.94 35.27
C GLN A 19 22.40 9.98 34.20
N THR A 20 22.52 10.95 33.30
CA THR A 20 21.76 11.04 32.07
C THR A 20 22.17 9.88 31.15
N ALA A 21 21.68 8.69 31.45
CA ALA A 21 21.61 7.62 30.48
C ALA A 21 20.44 7.96 29.55
N THR A 22 20.69 8.66 28.45
CA THR A 22 19.86 8.59 27.27
C THR A 22 19.87 7.14 26.83
N ASP A 23 18.93 6.38 27.37
CA ASP A 23 18.62 5.01 26.96
C ASP A 23 18.05 5.12 25.54
N ARG A 24 18.96 5.26 24.56
CA ARG A 24 18.59 5.13 23.15
C ARG A 24 18.21 3.68 22.99
N LEU A 25 16.91 3.42 22.92
CA LEU A 25 16.41 2.16 22.40
C LEU A 25 17.29 1.78 21.19
N PRO A 26 17.80 0.56 21.12
CA PRO A 26 18.61 0.15 20.00
C PRO A 26 17.75 0.37 18.74
N VAL A 27 18.23 1.23 17.83
CA VAL A 27 17.64 1.34 16.51
C VAL A 27 17.86 -0.02 15.87
N ILE A 28 16.84 -0.87 15.93
CA ILE A 28 16.82 -2.11 15.17
C ILE A 28 16.78 -1.66 13.72
N ALA A 29 17.94 -1.64 13.07
CA ALA A 29 18.02 -1.43 11.64
C ALA A 29 17.08 -2.47 11.00
N PRO A 30 16.14 -2.05 10.12
CA PRO A 30 15.26 -3.01 9.48
C PRO A 30 16.14 -4.05 8.78
N VAL A 31 15.97 -5.31 9.13
CA VAL A 31 16.58 -6.43 8.41
C VAL A 31 15.87 -6.44 7.05
N ILE A 32 16.41 -5.68 6.10
CA ILE A 32 16.00 -5.76 4.71
C ILE A 32 16.52 -7.12 4.22
N PRO A 33 15.65 -8.05 3.85
CA PRO A 33 16.10 -9.32 3.31
C PRO A 33 17.00 -9.04 2.10
N GLN A 34 18.23 -9.52 2.12
CA GLN A 34 19.27 -9.25 1.11
C GLN A 34 18.94 -9.85 -0.27
N ASN A 35 17.78 -10.51 -0.43
CA ASN A 35 17.41 -11.19 -1.65
C ASN A 35 15.99 -10.79 -2.11
N THR A 36 15.84 -9.54 -2.55
CA THR A 36 14.63 -9.14 -3.27
C THR A 36 14.93 -9.11 -4.77
N ALA A 37 14.72 -10.23 -5.45
CA ALA A 37 14.67 -10.22 -6.89
C ALA A 37 13.68 -9.14 -7.37
N PRO A 38 13.98 -8.41 -8.46
CA PRO A 38 13.07 -7.43 -9.03
C PRO A 38 11.67 -8.03 -9.22
N ARG A 39 10.65 -7.31 -8.81
CA ARG A 39 9.24 -7.69 -8.96
C ARG A 39 8.55 -6.78 -9.95
N ARG A 40 7.46 -7.26 -10.55
CA ARG A 40 6.58 -6.49 -11.43
C ARG A 40 5.33 -6.15 -10.65
N ILE A 41 5.06 -4.86 -10.49
CA ILE A 41 4.04 -4.33 -9.58
C ILE A 41 3.09 -3.43 -10.34
N SER A 42 1.79 -3.66 -10.26
CA SER A 42 0.77 -2.71 -10.67
C SER A 42 0.27 -1.90 -9.46
N ILE A 43 0.10 -0.60 -9.63
CA ILE A 43 -0.40 0.29 -8.57
C ILE A 43 -1.67 0.98 -9.05
N PHE A 44 -2.77 0.72 -8.35
CA PHE A 44 -4.08 1.27 -8.64
C PHE A 44 -4.35 2.50 -7.76
N GLY A 45 -4.46 3.66 -8.39
CA GLY A 45 -4.58 4.96 -7.75
C GLY A 45 -3.23 5.68 -7.66
N LEU A 46 -3.07 6.72 -8.48
CA LEU A 46 -1.87 7.56 -8.57
C LEU A 46 -2.07 8.87 -7.78
N GLY A 47 -2.68 8.76 -6.59
CA GLY A 47 -2.66 9.79 -5.56
C GLY A 47 -1.31 9.85 -4.85
N TYR A 48 -1.27 10.52 -3.68
CA TYR A 48 -0.03 10.68 -2.92
C TYR A 48 0.66 9.35 -2.64
N VAL A 49 -0.05 8.42 -2.00
CA VAL A 49 0.48 7.11 -1.60
C VAL A 49 0.94 6.28 -2.78
N GLY A 50 0.11 6.20 -3.83
CA GLY A 50 0.43 5.41 -5.02
C GLY A 50 1.61 5.99 -5.80
N ALA A 51 1.69 7.30 -5.95
CA ALA A 51 2.78 7.97 -6.67
C ALA A 51 4.13 7.80 -5.96
N VAL A 52 4.16 8.05 -4.65
CA VAL A 52 5.37 7.89 -3.84
C VAL A 52 5.80 6.43 -3.81
N SER A 53 4.86 5.49 -3.61
CA SER A 53 5.17 4.06 -3.63
C SER A 53 5.73 3.60 -4.96
N ALA A 54 5.15 4.06 -6.09
CA ALA A 54 5.61 3.72 -7.43
C ALA A 54 7.05 4.18 -7.68
N ALA A 55 7.36 5.42 -7.32
CA ALA A 55 8.69 5.98 -7.47
C ALA A 55 9.72 5.24 -6.60
N CYS A 56 9.38 4.95 -5.35
CA CYS A 56 10.26 4.22 -4.44
C CYS A 56 10.52 2.78 -4.93
N PHE A 57 9.48 2.06 -5.38
CA PHE A 57 9.65 0.71 -5.90
C PHE A 57 10.48 0.69 -7.19
N SER A 58 10.26 1.64 -8.10
CA SER A 58 11.07 1.72 -9.32
C SER A 58 12.55 2.01 -9.01
N ARG A 59 12.82 2.87 -8.02
CA ARG A 59 14.17 3.17 -7.53
C ARG A 59 14.85 1.95 -6.91
N THR A 60 14.13 1.09 -6.22
CA THR A 60 14.68 -0.15 -5.63
C THR A 60 14.80 -1.30 -6.62
N GLY A 61 14.55 -1.03 -7.92
CA GLY A 61 14.81 -1.97 -9.01
C GLY A 61 13.58 -2.76 -9.49
N HIS A 62 12.41 -2.54 -8.91
CA HIS A 62 11.16 -3.15 -9.36
C HIS A 62 10.64 -2.48 -10.64
N THR A 63 9.87 -3.22 -11.44
CA THR A 63 9.12 -2.65 -12.58
C THR A 63 7.71 -2.31 -12.10
N VAL A 64 7.27 -1.08 -12.35
CA VAL A 64 6.00 -0.56 -11.84
C VAL A 64 5.13 -0.04 -12.98
N ILE A 65 3.87 -0.48 -13.00
CA ILE A 65 2.82 0.02 -13.89
C ILE A 65 1.77 0.73 -13.04
N GLY A 66 1.66 2.04 -13.19
CA GLY A 66 0.64 2.84 -12.51
C GLY A 66 -0.69 2.82 -13.26
N LEU A 67 -1.80 2.74 -12.52
CA LEU A 67 -3.17 2.86 -13.05
C LEU A 67 -3.93 3.95 -12.29
N ASP A 68 -4.61 4.80 -13.04
CA ASP A 68 -5.54 5.80 -12.50
C ASP A 68 -6.60 6.09 -13.56
N THR A 69 -7.81 6.45 -13.16
CA THR A 69 -8.87 6.88 -14.06
C THR A 69 -8.59 8.27 -14.65
N ASN A 70 -7.79 9.09 -13.98
CA ASN A 70 -7.42 10.42 -14.42
C ASN A 70 -6.26 10.38 -15.42
N ASP A 71 -6.56 10.76 -16.67
CA ASP A 71 -5.57 10.76 -17.77
C ASP A 71 -4.38 11.70 -17.51
N ILE A 72 -4.63 12.87 -16.90
CA ILE A 72 -3.56 13.82 -16.58
C ILE A 72 -2.53 13.20 -15.64
N LYS A 73 -2.99 12.47 -14.64
CA LYS A 73 -2.07 11.76 -13.72
C LYS A 73 -1.26 10.70 -14.46
N ARG A 74 -1.91 9.90 -15.33
CA ARG A 74 -1.20 8.89 -16.10
C ARG A 74 -0.17 9.51 -17.03
N GLN A 75 -0.51 10.64 -17.66
CA GLN A 75 0.44 11.36 -18.49
C GLN A 75 1.62 11.89 -17.70
N CYS A 76 1.40 12.52 -16.55
CA CYS A 76 2.46 12.95 -15.64
C CYS A 76 3.40 11.79 -15.30
N PHE A 77 2.85 10.62 -15.00
CA PHE A 77 3.63 9.41 -14.72
C PHE A 77 4.51 8.99 -15.92
N ARG A 78 3.96 8.96 -17.13
CA ARG A 78 4.70 8.61 -18.36
C ARG A 78 5.82 9.60 -18.66
N GLU A 79 5.64 10.86 -18.28
CA GLU A 79 6.62 11.94 -18.45
C GLU A 79 7.65 12.02 -17.32
N GLY A 80 7.52 11.18 -16.27
CA GLY A 80 8.37 11.24 -15.09
C GLY A 80 8.13 12.47 -14.21
N LYS A 81 6.93 13.04 -14.28
CA LYS A 81 6.50 14.19 -13.48
C LYS A 81 5.62 13.71 -12.33
N PRO A 82 5.85 14.11 -11.08
CA PRO A 82 4.99 13.72 -9.99
C PRO A 82 3.61 14.40 -10.10
N PRO A 83 2.53 13.63 -9.91
CA PRO A 83 1.18 14.20 -9.85
C PRO A 83 0.86 14.83 -8.48
N VAL A 84 1.81 14.78 -7.55
CA VAL A 84 1.73 15.32 -6.18
C VAL A 84 3.03 16.04 -5.83
N VAL A 85 2.95 17.00 -4.91
CA VAL A 85 4.12 17.78 -4.47
C VAL A 85 4.80 17.05 -3.32
N GLU A 86 5.99 16.50 -3.57
CA GLU A 86 6.82 15.83 -2.57
C GLU A 86 8.30 16.02 -2.91
N ALA A 87 9.10 16.37 -1.90
CA ALA A 87 10.51 16.67 -2.11
C ALA A 87 11.30 15.44 -2.63
N GLY A 88 11.99 15.60 -3.75
CA GLY A 88 12.81 14.55 -4.36
C GLY A 88 12.03 13.51 -5.16
N LEU A 89 10.70 13.59 -5.23
CA LEU A 89 9.89 12.67 -6.00
C LEU A 89 10.13 12.80 -7.51
N ASP A 90 10.39 14.02 -7.99
CA ASP A 90 10.73 14.30 -9.39
C ASP A 90 11.90 13.46 -9.88
N ASP A 91 13.00 13.46 -9.13
CA ASP A 91 14.21 12.73 -9.50
C ASP A 91 13.95 11.22 -9.59
N PHE A 92 13.21 10.67 -8.64
CA PHE A 92 12.89 9.23 -8.59
C PHE A 92 12.01 8.83 -9.77
N MET A 93 10.99 9.62 -10.08
CA MET A 93 10.09 9.34 -11.19
C MET A 93 10.81 9.46 -12.53
N GLN A 94 11.60 10.52 -12.74
CA GLN A 94 12.42 10.66 -13.97
C GLN A 94 13.38 9.49 -14.14
N GLN A 95 14.06 9.08 -13.08
CA GLN A 95 14.95 7.92 -13.12
C GLN A 95 14.19 6.64 -13.46
N GLY A 96 13.00 6.44 -12.85
CA GLY A 96 12.12 5.29 -13.11
C GLY A 96 11.71 5.20 -14.57
N VAL A 97 11.27 6.32 -15.16
CA VAL A 97 10.86 6.40 -16.57
C VAL A 97 12.06 6.21 -17.51
N ARG A 98 13.19 6.89 -17.27
CA ARG A 98 14.40 6.73 -18.09
C ARG A 98 14.95 5.31 -18.09
N SER A 99 14.81 4.59 -16.99
CA SER A 99 15.24 3.19 -16.87
C SER A 99 14.21 2.18 -17.41
N GLY A 100 13.05 2.63 -17.88
CA GLY A 100 11.95 1.79 -18.34
C GLY A 100 11.24 1.01 -17.20
N ARG A 101 11.51 1.34 -15.93
CA ARG A 101 10.92 0.67 -14.78
C ARG A 101 9.62 1.29 -14.29
N LEU A 102 9.27 2.48 -14.75
CA LEU A 102 8.06 3.19 -14.36
C LEU A 102 7.27 3.58 -15.61
N THR A 103 6.02 3.17 -15.68
CA THR A 103 5.07 3.55 -16.71
C THR A 103 3.65 3.63 -16.15
N ALA A 104 2.69 4.07 -16.98
CA ALA A 104 1.28 4.10 -16.59
C ALA A 104 0.37 3.68 -17.76
N THR A 105 -0.75 3.04 -17.42
CA THR A 105 -1.79 2.61 -18.36
C THR A 105 -3.18 2.78 -17.74
N ASP A 106 -4.23 2.70 -18.57
CA ASP A 106 -5.62 2.52 -18.15
C ASP A 106 -6.12 1.10 -18.42
N ASP A 107 -5.33 0.28 -19.12
CA ASP A 107 -5.66 -1.12 -19.39
C ASP A 107 -5.32 -2.01 -18.19
N VAL A 108 -6.36 -2.35 -17.42
CA VAL A 108 -6.26 -3.25 -16.26
C VAL A 108 -5.80 -4.66 -16.69
N ASN A 109 -6.28 -5.17 -17.81
CA ASN A 109 -5.93 -6.50 -18.29
C ASN A 109 -4.43 -6.59 -18.63
N GLN A 110 -3.91 -5.57 -19.32
CA GLN A 110 -2.48 -5.46 -19.58
C GLN A 110 -1.68 -5.42 -18.27
N ALA A 111 -2.04 -4.53 -17.34
CA ALA A 111 -1.32 -4.36 -16.09
C ALA A 111 -1.29 -5.65 -15.26
N ILE A 112 -2.42 -6.35 -15.15
CA ILE A 112 -2.49 -7.62 -14.41
C ILE A 112 -1.69 -8.72 -15.10
N ARG A 113 -1.74 -8.81 -16.42
CA ARG A 113 -0.95 -9.78 -17.19
C ARG A 113 0.55 -9.58 -17.00
N ASP A 114 1.01 -8.33 -16.98
CA ASP A 114 2.42 -7.94 -16.99
C ASP A 114 3.04 -7.82 -15.59
N THR A 115 2.25 -7.97 -14.50
CA THR A 115 2.73 -7.82 -13.11
C THR A 115 2.38 -9.01 -12.25
N ASP A 116 3.10 -9.20 -11.14
CA ASP A 116 2.91 -10.31 -10.20
C ASP A 116 2.23 -9.87 -8.90
N ILE A 117 2.24 -8.55 -8.68
CA ILE A 117 1.70 -7.92 -7.47
C ILE A 117 0.83 -6.74 -7.87
N SER A 118 -0.35 -6.61 -7.27
CA SER A 118 -1.20 -5.42 -7.37
C SER A 118 -1.30 -4.72 -6.02
N LEU A 119 -1.00 -3.42 -6.00
CA LEU A 119 -1.15 -2.57 -4.82
C LEU A 119 -2.30 -1.59 -5.04
N ILE A 120 -3.30 -1.62 -4.16
CA ILE A 120 -4.48 -0.77 -4.26
C ILE A 120 -4.33 0.43 -3.32
N CYS A 121 -4.19 1.63 -3.91
CA CYS A 121 -3.99 2.91 -3.23
C CYS A 121 -5.09 3.93 -3.55
N VAL A 122 -6.28 3.47 -3.95
CA VAL A 122 -7.40 4.36 -4.26
C VAL A 122 -7.98 4.97 -2.99
N GLY A 123 -8.50 6.18 -3.10
CA GLY A 123 -9.08 6.89 -1.96
C GLY A 123 -10.36 6.24 -1.43
N THR A 124 -10.58 6.36 -0.13
CA THR A 124 -11.76 5.90 0.59
C THR A 124 -12.41 7.08 1.33
N PRO A 125 -13.09 7.99 0.63
CA PRO A 125 -13.68 9.18 1.25
C PRO A 125 -14.77 8.80 2.25
N SER A 126 -15.01 9.70 3.21
CA SER A 126 -16.14 9.54 4.14
C SER A 126 -17.47 9.79 3.42
N ARG A 127 -18.50 9.03 3.78
CA ARG A 127 -19.89 9.30 3.41
C ARG A 127 -20.47 10.37 4.32
N ASP A 128 -21.64 10.92 3.97
CA ASP A 128 -22.34 11.95 4.77
C ASP A 128 -22.64 11.50 6.22
N ASN A 129 -22.81 10.21 6.44
CA ASN A 129 -23.02 9.61 7.76
C ASN A 129 -21.72 9.31 8.53
N GLY A 130 -20.55 9.74 8.02
CA GLY A 130 -19.23 9.53 8.61
C GLY A 130 -18.63 8.15 8.38
N SER A 131 -19.33 7.21 7.72
CA SER A 131 -18.76 5.91 7.38
C SER A 131 -17.76 6.00 6.22
N ILE A 132 -16.77 5.10 6.19
CA ILE A 132 -15.80 5.01 5.08
C ILE A 132 -16.50 4.44 3.84
N ASN A 133 -16.30 5.10 2.69
CA ASN A 133 -16.78 4.60 1.42
C ASN A 133 -15.68 3.76 0.74
N ILE A 134 -15.92 2.46 0.62
CA ILE A 134 -15.01 1.51 -0.05
C ILE A 134 -15.49 1.11 -1.45
N ASP A 135 -16.47 1.79 -2.02
CA ASP A 135 -17.05 1.42 -3.33
C ASP A 135 -16.01 1.43 -4.45
N THR A 136 -15.11 2.43 -4.43
CA THR A 136 -14.00 2.50 -5.39
C THR A 136 -13.04 1.32 -5.24
N VAL A 137 -12.72 0.93 -3.99
CA VAL A 137 -11.88 -0.25 -3.72
C VAL A 137 -12.55 -1.51 -4.27
N CYS A 138 -13.85 -1.69 -4.00
CA CYS A 138 -14.62 -2.83 -4.50
C CYS A 138 -14.64 -2.89 -6.04
N SER A 139 -14.79 -1.75 -6.71
CA SER A 139 -14.76 -1.68 -8.17
C SER A 139 -13.41 -2.10 -8.73
N VAL A 140 -12.31 -1.57 -8.19
CA VAL A 140 -10.94 -1.94 -8.60
C VAL A 140 -10.68 -3.43 -8.35
N ILE A 141 -11.07 -3.95 -7.19
CA ILE A 141 -10.93 -5.38 -6.87
C ILE A 141 -11.70 -6.26 -7.85
N ALA A 142 -12.91 -5.85 -8.26
CA ALA A 142 -13.70 -6.58 -9.25
C ALA A 142 -13.01 -6.57 -10.64
N GLU A 143 -12.44 -5.45 -11.05
CA GLU A 143 -11.69 -5.35 -12.31
C GLU A 143 -10.44 -6.23 -12.29
N ILE A 144 -9.67 -6.20 -11.21
CA ILE A 144 -8.51 -7.08 -11.01
C ILE A 144 -8.95 -8.55 -11.05
N GLY A 145 -10.05 -8.90 -10.36
CA GLY A 145 -10.59 -10.25 -10.38
C GLY A 145 -10.90 -10.74 -11.79
N ARG A 146 -11.60 -9.93 -12.59
CA ARG A 146 -11.90 -10.27 -13.98
C ARG A 146 -10.64 -10.47 -14.82
N ALA A 147 -9.64 -9.60 -14.68
CA ALA A 147 -8.38 -9.73 -15.40
C ALA A 147 -7.59 -10.99 -14.99
N LEU A 148 -7.70 -11.42 -13.74
CA LEU A 148 -7.04 -12.63 -13.23
C LEU A 148 -7.60 -13.93 -13.79
N ARG A 149 -8.79 -13.94 -14.40
CA ARG A 149 -9.35 -15.15 -15.05
C ARG A 149 -8.44 -15.65 -16.17
N GLU A 150 -7.87 -14.74 -16.92
CA GLU A 150 -7.06 -15.05 -18.10
C GLU A 150 -5.57 -15.14 -17.78
N LYS A 151 -5.16 -14.66 -16.61
CA LYS A 151 -3.76 -14.69 -16.19
C LYS A 151 -3.32 -16.09 -15.76
N GLN A 152 -2.17 -16.54 -16.26
CA GLN A 152 -1.50 -17.75 -15.77
C GLN A 152 -0.58 -17.41 -14.59
N GLY A 153 -0.46 -18.37 -13.64
CA GLY A 153 0.43 -18.26 -12.48
C GLY A 153 -0.15 -17.47 -11.31
N ASP A 154 0.69 -17.28 -10.32
CA ASP A 154 0.33 -16.66 -9.03
C ASP A 154 0.20 -15.15 -9.14
N HIS A 155 -0.64 -14.57 -8.28
CA HIS A 155 -0.77 -13.12 -8.15
C HIS A 155 -1.05 -12.72 -6.70
N LEU A 156 -0.37 -11.67 -6.23
CA LEU A 156 -0.59 -11.09 -4.90
C LEU A 156 -1.34 -9.77 -5.03
N VAL A 157 -2.47 -9.65 -4.33
CA VAL A 157 -3.24 -8.41 -4.21
C VAL A 157 -3.06 -7.82 -2.82
N ILE A 158 -2.53 -6.60 -2.74
CA ILE A 158 -2.30 -5.87 -1.49
C ILE A 158 -3.23 -4.67 -1.46
N VAL A 159 -4.12 -4.61 -0.46
CA VAL A 159 -4.96 -3.42 -0.25
C VAL A 159 -4.27 -2.50 0.75
N ARG A 160 -3.99 -1.27 0.32
CA ARG A 160 -3.39 -0.22 1.13
C ARG A 160 -4.39 0.87 1.52
N SER A 161 -5.50 0.97 0.80
CA SER A 161 -6.59 1.88 1.12
C SER A 161 -7.15 1.62 2.51
N THR A 162 -7.47 2.68 3.25
CA THR A 162 -8.03 2.60 4.60
C THR A 162 -9.41 1.94 4.58
N MET A 163 -9.61 0.93 5.42
CA MET A 163 -10.89 0.21 5.55
C MET A 163 -11.16 -0.16 7.01
N ILE A 164 -12.42 -0.36 7.32
CA ILE A 164 -12.82 -0.83 8.66
C ILE A 164 -12.45 -2.31 8.87
N PRO A 165 -12.22 -2.73 10.12
CA PRO A 165 -11.97 -4.14 10.45
C PRO A 165 -13.05 -5.06 9.88
N GLY A 166 -12.62 -6.19 9.33
CA GLY A 166 -13.51 -7.17 8.69
C GLY A 166 -13.75 -6.95 7.19
N SER A 167 -13.50 -5.76 6.62
CA SER A 167 -13.73 -5.48 5.19
C SER A 167 -13.00 -6.45 4.28
N MET A 168 -11.76 -6.83 4.60
CA MET A 168 -11.01 -7.80 3.80
C MET A 168 -11.73 -9.12 3.68
N ARG A 169 -12.12 -9.71 4.82
CA ARG A 169 -12.75 -11.04 4.87
C ARG A 169 -14.18 -11.02 4.33
N ASN A 170 -14.96 -9.98 4.66
CA ASN A 170 -16.39 -9.98 4.40
C ASN A 170 -16.75 -9.36 3.04
N THR A 171 -15.83 -8.60 2.43
CA THR A 171 -16.12 -7.87 1.17
C THR A 171 -15.05 -8.11 0.11
N ILE A 172 -13.78 -7.79 0.38
CA ILE A 172 -12.73 -7.78 -0.66
C ILE A 172 -12.43 -9.19 -1.17
N ILE A 173 -12.14 -10.13 -0.28
CA ILE A 173 -11.83 -11.52 -0.66
C ILE A 173 -12.99 -12.16 -1.43
N PRO A 174 -14.26 -12.09 -0.96
CA PRO A 174 -15.40 -12.65 -1.71
C PRO A 174 -15.58 -12.05 -3.11
N ILE A 175 -15.38 -10.74 -3.28
CA ILE A 175 -15.45 -10.12 -4.61
C ILE A 175 -14.33 -10.68 -5.49
N LEU A 176 -13.10 -10.70 -4.99
CA LEU A 176 -11.93 -11.14 -5.76
C LEU A 176 -12.03 -12.60 -6.19
N GLU A 177 -12.46 -13.49 -5.29
CA GLU A 177 -12.66 -14.91 -5.59
C GLU A 177 -13.77 -15.12 -6.61
N ARG A 178 -14.92 -14.46 -6.43
CA ARG A 178 -16.05 -14.52 -7.38
C ARG A 178 -15.66 -14.06 -8.78
N GLU A 179 -14.98 -12.91 -8.86
CA GLU A 179 -14.64 -12.30 -10.15
C GLU A 179 -13.47 -13.02 -10.84
N SER A 180 -12.51 -13.56 -10.09
CA SER A 180 -11.37 -14.28 -10.67
C SER A 180 -11.65 -15.75 -10.95
N GLY A 181 -12.61 -16.36 -10.26
CA GLY A 181 -12.81 -17.81 -10.27
C GLY A 181 -11.72 -18.57 -9.52
N ARG A 182 -10.83 -17.90 -8.80
CA ARG A 182 -9.74 -18.47 -8.00
C ARG A 182 -10.09 -18.44 -6.52
N ARG A 183 -9.42 -19.27 -5.73
CA ARG A 183 -9.49 -19.24 -4.27
C ARG A 183 -8.23 -18.60 -3.68
N CYS A 184 -8.40 -17.79 -2.64
CA CYS A 184 -7.28 -17.28 -1.86
C CYS A 184 -6.51 -18.44 -1.22
N GLY A 185 -5.17 -18.44 -1.42
CA GLY A 185 -4.28 -19.55 -1.04
C GLY A 185 -3.95 -20.48 -2.19
N GLU A 186 -4.64 -20.42 -3.33
CA GLU A 186 -4.46 -21.26 -4.50
C GLU A 186 -4.15 -20.40 -5.75
N GLY A 187 -2.90 -19.98 -5.91
CA GLY A 187 -2.47 -19.10 -7.02
C GLY A 187 -2.95 -17.64 -6.90
N LEU A 188 -3.65 -17.32 -5.83
CA LEU A 188 -4.10 -15.98 -5.48
C LEU A 188 -3.79 -15.71 -4.01
N SER A 189 -2.97 -14.72 -3.73
CA SER A 189 -2.66 -14.27 -2.37
C SER A 189 -3.23 -12.88 -2.13
N VAL A 190 -3.67 -12.63 -0.90
CA VAL A 190 -4.24 -11.33 -0.52
C VAL A 190 -3.61 -10.85 0.78
N ALA A 191 -3.23 -9.58 0.84
CA ALA A 191 -2.69 -8.95 2.03
C ALA A 191 -3.36 -7.60 2.29
N TYR A 192 -3.34 -7.16 3.55
CA TYR A 192 -3.78 -5.84 3.96
C TYR A 192 -2.60 -5.11 4.60
N ASN A 193 -2.23 -3.98 4.02
CA ASN A 193 -1.15 -3.10 4.50
C ASN A 193 -1.71 -1.68 4.66
N PRO A 194 -2.47 -1.40 5.72
CA PRO A 194 -3.16 -0.10 5.88
C PRO A 194 -2.18 1.05 6.03
N GLU A 195 -2.64 2.20 5.59
CA GLU A 195 -2.04 3.51 5.84
C GLU A 195 -2.83 4.25 6.90
#